data_613fff1194069506c71c7cfd83403d8a
#
_entry.id   613fff1194069506c71c7cfd83403d8a
#
_cell.length_a   1.000
_cell.length_b   1.000
_cell.length_c   1.000
_cell.angle_alpha   90.00
_cell.angle_beta   90.00
_cell.angle_gamma   90.00
#
_symmetry.space_group_name_H-M   'P 1'
#
loop_
_entity.id
_entity.type
_entity.pdbx_description
1 polymer ?
#
loop_
_entity_poly.entity_id
_entity_poly.type
_entity_poly.pdbx_seq_one_letter_code
_entity_poly.pdbx_strand_id
1 'polypeptide(L)'
;MPQTPVLVDVAALERLAQKLRAESSIAVDLEADSLHSYRDKVCLLQISTPTETVLVDPLALADLSPLGPVLADPGIRKIFHAADYDIRCLHRDFGFEIRGLFDTMLASQLLGEERVGLADMLQKYLEVSLDKRYQRADWSKRPLEPGMIHYAAEDTRHLHRLSALLEQRLRDAGRLDWAKEEFALLEQVRHNEQAPGPMFLRFKGAAGLGRRQLAALELLLQWRDGEACRRDRPPFKVLNNATLLGLVQAAPQTLKALEGIDGISPRLVERYGRRLLALLEDAAALPEAELPSFPRGERRMREPEVEARVVRLKRWRGQIAEELAMDPGVLINNALLEEAARLRPRQVSELAALPFKNWQREALGEGMVAALAEQE
;
A
#
# COMPACT_ATOMS: atom_id res chain seq x y z
N MET A 1 28.84 -16.05 9.23
CA MET A 1 28.72 -15.16 8.05
C MET A 1 29.36 -13.82 8.41
N PRO A 2 29.97 -13.08 7.47
CA PRO A 2 30.44 -11.73 7.76
C PRO A 2 29.24 -10.86 8.21
N GLN A 3 29.47 -9.99 9.18
CA GLN A 3 28.42 -9.13 9.72
C GLN A 3 28.04 -8.10 8.64
N THR A 4 26.74 -7.95 8.34
CA THR A 4 26.25 -6.94 7.39
C THR A 4 26.56 -5.54 7.94
N PRO A 5 27.26 -4.67 7.20
CA PRO A 5 27.60 -3.34 7.68
C PRO A 5 26.35 -2.44 7.77
N VAL A 6 26.28 -1.64 8.83
CA VAL A 6 25.28 -0.58 9.01
C VAL A 6 25.99 0.76 8.92
N LEU A 7 25.65 1.57 7.91
CA LEU A 7 26.26 2.88 7.70
C LEU A 7 25.57 3.93 8.55
N VAL A 8 26.37 4.65 9.33
CA VAL A 8 25.93 5.69 10.26
C VAL A 8 26.70 7.01 10.08
N ASP A 9 27.58 7.10 9.07
CA ASP A 9 28.35 8.30 8.75
C ASP A 9 28.25 8.67 7.27
N VAL A 10 28.28 9.98 6.98
CA VAL A 10 28.08 10.54 5.64
C VAL A 10 29.20 10.12 4.67
N ALA A 11 30.44 10.07 5.12
CA ALA A 11 31.57 9.70 4.25
C ALA A 11 31.48 8.25 3.78
N ALA A 12 30.98 7.33 4.62
CA ALA A 12 30.70 5.96 4.23
C ALA A 12 29.53 5.88 3.21
N LEU A 13 28.50 6.71 3.40
CA LEU A 13 27.37 6.82 2.48
C LEU A 13 27.80 7.34 1.10
N GLU A 14 28.66 8.37 1.04
CA GLU A 14 29.20 8.90 -0.21
C GLU A 14 30.02 7.83 -0.97
N ARG A 15 30.87 7.07 -0.25
CA ARG A 15 31.62 5.94 -0.85
C ARG A 15 30.65 4.88 -1.40
N LEU A 16 29.59 4.55 -0.65
CA LEU A 16 28.58 3.63 -1.12
C LEU A 16 27.92 4.17 -2.40
N ALA A 17 27.42 5.41 -2.39
CA ALA A 17 26.79 6.03 -3.55
C ALA A 17 27.70 6.04 -4.79
N GLN A 18 28.99 6.34 -4.62
CA GLN A 18 29.98 6.26 -5.69
C GLN A 18 30.11 4.84 -6.25
N LYS A 19 30.17 3.81 -5.37
CA LYS A 19 30.21 2.41 -5.80
C LYS A 19 28.95 2.01 -6.56
N LEU A 20 27.77 2.35 -6.04
CA LEU A 20 26.48 2.02 -6.65
C LEU A 20 26.30 2.60 -8.05
N ARG A 21 26.92 3.76 -8.36
CA ARG A 21 26.91 4.35 -9.72
C ARG A 21 27.61 3.48 -10.78
N ALA A 22 28.48 2.57 -10.36
CA ALA A 22 29.15 1.64 -11.26
C ALA A 22 28.38 0.31 -11.45
N GLU A 23 27.32 0.10 -10.70
CA GLU A 23 26.50 -1.11 -10.77
C GLU A 23 25.44 -0.99 -11.88
N SER A 24 25.15 -2.09 -12.55
CA SER A 24 24.04 -2.17 -13.51
C SER A 24 22.69 -2.39 -12.84
N SER A 25 22.68 -2.90 -11.61
CA SER A 25 21.47 -3.14 -10.81
C SER A 25 21.77 -3.15 -9.32
N ILE A 26 20.80 -2.68 -8.55
CA ILE A 26 20.79 -2.73 -7.08
C ILE A 26 19.42 -3.24 -6.61
N ALA A 27 19.40 -4.01 -5.53
CA ALA A 27 18.16 -4.36 -4.83
C ALA A 27 17.98 -3.41 -3.65
N VAL A 28 16.76 -2.95 -3.44
CA VAL A 28 16.43 -1.96 -2.41
C VAL A 28 15.19 -2.40 -1.66
N ASP A 29 15.17 -2.16 -0.36
CA ASP A 29 14.03 -2.33 0.53
C ASP A 29 14.13 -1.31 1.68
N LEU A 30 13.06 -1.13 2.47
CA LEU A 30 13.09 -0.27 3.63
C LEU A 30 12.27 -0.81 4.80
N GLU A 31 12.66 -0.37 6.00
CA GLU A 31 11.87 -0.58 7.20
C GLU A 31 11.41 0.75 7.79
N ALA A 32 10.14 0.83 8.17
CA ALA A 32 9.53 2.01 8.76
C ALA A 32 8.87 1.70 10.11
N ASP A 33 8.61 2.72 10.92
CA ASP A 33 8.00 2.60 12.24
C ASP A 33 6.47 2.82 12.25
N SER A 34 5.80 2.53 11.13
CA SER A 34 4.36 2.76 10.91
C SER A 34 3.43 2.13 11.97
N LEU A 35 3.88 1.04 12.62
CA LEU A 35 3.17 0.41 13.71
C LEU A 35 3.50 1.01 15.09
N HIS A 36 4.41 1.96 15.18
CA HIS A 36 4.99 2.42 16.44
C HIS A 36 4.89 3.93 16.66
N SER A 37 4.96 4.75 15.62
CA SER A 37 4.92 6.22 15.66
C SER A 37 3.62 6.78 15.09
N TYR A 38 3.25 7.99 15.47
CA TYR A 38 2.10 8.71 14.92
C TYR A 38 2.32 9.11 13.47
N ARG A 39 3.50 9.66 13.19
CA ARG A 39 4.01 9.88 11.84
C ARG A 39 5.12 8.88 11.60
N ASP A 40 4.83 7.91 10.76
CA ASP A 40 5.82 6.94 10.36
C ASP A 40 6.94 7.59 9.53
N LYS A 41 8.12 7.02 9.66
CA LYS A 41 9.30 7.45 8.91
C LYS A 41 10.13 6.24 8.53
N VAL A 42 10.95 6.40 7.51
CA VAL A 42 11.95 5.39 7.15
C VAL A 42 13.00 5.29 8.25
N CYS A 43 13.16 4.10 8.79
CA CYS A 43 14.09 3.81 9.90
C CYS A 43 15.34 3.06 9.45
N LEU A 44 15.28 2.36 8.33
CA LEU A 44 16.39 1.61 7.77
C LEU A 44 16.21 1.47 6.26
N LEU A 45 17.29 1.60 5.46
CA LEU A 45 17.33 1.22 4.06
C LEU A 45 18.26 0.02 3.89
N GLN A 46 17.82 -0.93 3.10
CA GLN A 46 18.61 -2.08 2.67
C GLN A 46 19.00 -1.88 1.21
N ILE A 47 20.30 -2.03 0.91
CA ILE A 47 20.79 -1.95 -0.45
C ILE A 47 21.70 -3.16 -0.70
N SER A 48 21.37 -3.97 -1.69
CA SER A 48 22.21 -5.08 -2.12
C SER A 48 22.68 -4.88 -3.56
N THR A 49 23.97 -5.10 -3.77
CA THR A 49 24.53 -5.39 -5.10
C THR A 49 24.53 -6.92 -5.30
N PRO A 50 24.93 -7.44 -6.48
CA PRO A 50 25.08 -8.89 -6.67
C PRO A 50 26.07 -9.55 -5.69
N THR A 51 26.95 -8.78 -5.07
CA THR A 51 28.07 -9.30 -4.26
C THR A 51 28.04 -8.92 -2.79
N GLU A 52 27.32 -7.87 -2.41
CA GLU A 52 27.27 -7.39 -1.03
C GLU A 52 25.92 -6.80 -0.65
N THR A 53 25.62 -6.81 0.62
CA THR A 53 24.45 -6.15 1.22
C THR A 53 24.91 -5.14 2.27
N VAL A 54 24.38 -3.92 2.21
CA VAL A 54 24.67 -2.82 3.12
C VAL A 54 23.36 -2.26 3.68
N LEU A 55 23.33 -1.98 4.96
CA LEU A 55 22.23 -1.27 5.61
C LEU A 55 22.61 0.20 5.81
N VAL A 56 21.71 1.10 5.54
CA VAL A 56 21.88 2.55 5.76
C VAL A 56 20.92 2.97 6.86
N ASP A 57 21.44 3.63 7.89
CA ASP A 57 20.65 4.12 9.02
C ASP A 57 20.26 5.60 8.85
N PRO A 58 19.06 5.91 8.34
CA PRO A 58 18.63 7.30 8.14
C PRO A 58 18.39 8.05 9.45
N LEU A 59 18.27 7.36 10.59
CA LEU A 59 18.11 8.01 11.88
C LEU A 59 19.44 8.52 12.45
N ALA A 60 20.55 7.95 11.99
CA ALA A 60 21.91 8.38 12.37
C ALA A 60 22.51 9.38 11.37
N LEU A 61 22.01 9.41 10.14
CA LEU A 61 22.53 10.22 9.04
C LEU A 61 21.71 11.50 8.89
N ALA A 62 22.37 12.66 8.86
CA ALA A 62 21.69 13.94 8.66
C ALA A 62 21.26 14.18 7.21
N ASP A 63 21.93 13.54 6.26
CA ASP A 63 21.68 13.72 4.82
C ASP A 63 21.86 12.41 4.06
N LEU A 64 20.86 12.01 3.31
CA LEU A 64 20.87 10.86 2.40
C LEU A 64 20.93 11.26 0.92
N SER A 65 21.04 12.56 0.62
CA SER A 65 21.04 13.08 -0.76
C SER A 65 22.04 12.40 -1.71
N PRO A 66 23.21 11.85 -1.27
CA PRO A 66 24.10 11.10 -2.16
C PRO A 66 23.46 9.91 -2.87
N LEU A 67 22.40 9.31 -2.30
CA LEU A 67 21.66 8.19 -2.91
C LEU A 67 20.67 8.66 -3.99
N GLY A 68 20.20 9.90 -3.94
CA GLY A 68 19.20 10.42 -4.87
C GLY A 68 19.56 10.22 -6.34
N PRO A 69 20.75 10.64 -6.81
CA PRO A 69 21.17 10.41 -8.19
C PRO A 69 21.24 8.93 -8.60
N VAL A 70 21.60 8.02 -7.69
CA VAL A 70 21.65 6.57 -7.95
C VAL A 70 20.24 6.02 -8.16
N LEU A 71 19.29 6.42 -7.30
CA LEU A 71 17.89 5.96 -7.35
C LEU A 71 17.16 6.51 -8.56
N ALA A 72 17.50 7.74 -8.99
CA ALA A 72 16.89 8.40 -10.14
C ALA A 72 17.54 8.03 -11.50
N ASP A 73 18.65 7.32 -11.52
CA ASP A 73 19.32 6.95 -12.78
C ASP A 73 18.61 5.77 -13.47
N PRO A 74 17.98 5.96 -14.63
CA PRO A 74 17.33 4.86 -15.35
C PRO A 74 18.31 3.80 -15.88
N GLY A 75 19.60 4.10 -15.97
CA GLY A 75 20.64 3.15 -16.37
C GLY A 75 20.98 2.12 -15.30
N ILE A 76 20.63 2.38 -14.05
CA ILE A 76 20.79 1.46 -12.93
C ILE A 76 19.42 0.84 -12.62
N ARG A 77 19.27 -0.48 -12.77
CA ARG A 77 18.02 -1.15 -12.38
C ARG A 77 17.86 -1.17 -10.87
N LYS A 78 16.72 -0.70 -10.36
CA LYS A 78 16.31 -0.84 -8.95
C LYS A 78 15.34 -1.99 -8.82
N ILE A 79 15.75 -3.03 -8.09
CA ILE A 79 14.97 -4.23 -7.84
C ILE A 79 14.31 -4.11 -6.48
N PHE A 80 13.00 -4.15 -6.45
CA PHE A 80 12.17 -4.14 -5.24
C PHE A 80 11.25 -5.35 -5.19
N HIS A 81 10.62 -5.53 -4.04
CA HIS A 81 9.49 -6.44 -3.88
C HIS A 81 8.32 -5.69 -3.25
N ALA A 82 7.26 -5.40 -4.02
CA ALA A 82 6.10 -4.60 -3.60
C ALA A 82 6.41 -3.11 -3.35
N ALA A 83 7.10 -2.47 -4.28
CA ALA A 83 7.72 -1.15 -4.17
C ALA A 83 6.78 0.04 -3.90
N ASP A 84 5.43 -0.09 -3.98
CA ASP A 84 4.50 1.05 -3.86
C ASP A 84 4.69 1.81 -2.55
N TYR A 85 4.77 1.10 -1.43
CA TYR A 85 4.97 1.70 -0.11
C TYR A 85 6.35 2.36 0.01
N ASP A 86 7.38 1.66 -0.47
CA ASP A 86 8.77 2.13 -0.38
C ASP A 86 8.98 3.42 -1.18
N ILE A 87 8.48 3.46 -2.43
CA ILE A 87 8.55 4.64 -3.28
C ILE A 87 7.87 5.84 -2.62
N ARG A 88 6.69 5.64 -2.02
CA ARG A 88 5.97 6.69 -1.29
C ARG A 88 6.75 7.20 -0.09
N CYS A 89 7.33 6.30 0.70
CA CYS A 89 8.13 6.66 1.86
C CYS A 89 9.43 7.38 1.46
N LEU A 90 10.16 6.86 0.48
CA LEU A 90 11.39 7.46 -0.04
C LEU A 90 11.14 8.87 -0.63
N HIS A 91 10.03 9.05 -1.34
CA HIS A 91 9.63 10.35 -1.84
C HIS A 91 9.23 11.31 -0.71
N ARG A 92 8.42 10.85 0.26
CA ARG A 92 7.94 11.67 1.39
C ARG A 92 9.10 12.16 2.28
N ASP A 93 9.99 11.23 2.66
CA ASP A 93 10.99 11.51 3.68
C ASP A 93 12.26 12.16 3.11
N PHE A 94 12.60 11.85 1.86
CA PHE A 94 13.86 12.27 1.26
C PHE A 94 13.72 12.96 -0.11
N GLY A 95 12.52 13.04 -0.67
CA GLY A 95 12.29 13.60 -2.01
C GLY A 95 12.86 12.73 -3.14
N PHE A 96 13.18 11.46 -2.88
CA PHE A 96 13.78 10.59 -3.89
C PHE A 96 12.79 10.17 -4.96
N GLU A 97 13.28 10.13 -6.20
CA GLU A 97 12.61 9.51 -7.33
C GLU A 97 13.25 8.16 -7.64
N ILE A 98 12.42 7.20 -8.03
CA ILE A 98 12.89 5.89 -8.47
C ILE A 98 12.68 5.79 -9.97
N ARG A 99 13.75 5.40 -10.70
CA ARG A 99 13.74 5.15 -12.14
C ARG A 99 14.45 3.82 -12.42
N GLY A 100 14.09 3.14 -13.50
CA GLY A 100 14.65 1.83 -13.84
C GLY A 100 14.17 0.73 -12.87
N LEU A 101 12.91 0.80 -12.48
CA LEU A 101 12.29 -0.14 -11.54
C LEU A 101 12.12 -1.53 -12.14
N PHE A 102 12.35 -2.55 -11.31
CA PHE A 102 11.88 -3.91 -11.50
C PHE A 102 11.24 -4.39 -10.19
N ASP A 103 9.92 -4.56 -10.17
CA ASP A 103 9.19 -5.05 -9.00
C ASP A 103 8.92 -6.55 -9.13
N THR A 104 9.52 -7.34 -8.24
CA THR A 104 9.42 -8.82 -8.27
C THR A 104 8.03 -9.30 -7.88
N MET A 105 7.25 -8.55 -7.09
CA MET A 105 5.87 -8.91 -6.79
C MET A 105 4.95 -8.68 -7.99
N LEU A 106 5.03 -7.54 -8.66
CA LEU A 106 4.29 -7.29 -9.90
C LEU A 106 4.65 -8.29 -10.99
N ALA A 107 5.94 -8.62 -11.15
CA ALA A 107 6.40 -9.65 -12.07
C ALA A 107 5.75 -11.01 -11.77
N SER A 108 5.67 -11.39 -10.49
CA SER A 108 5.04 -12.63 -10.04
C SER A 108 3.52 -12.63 -10.31
N GLN A 109 2.84 -11.52 -10.06
CA GLN A 109 1.41 -11.36 -10.37
C GLN A 109 1.11 -11.54 -11.86
N LEU A 110 1.94 -10.94 -12.73
CA LEU A 110 1.79 -11.08 -14.18
C LEU A 110 2.13 -12.49 -14.67
N LEU A 111 2.88 -13.27 -13.91
CA LEU A 111 3.14 -14.70 -14.17
C LEU A 111 2.05 -15.62 -13.63
N GLY A 112 1.04 -15.07 -12.91
CA GLY A 112 -0.05 -15.83 -12.34
C GLY A 112 0.30 -16.59 -11.06
N GLU A 113 1.28 -16.11 -10.31
CA GLU A 113 1.63 -16.72 -9.03
C GLU A 113 0.51 -16.49 -8.01
N GLU A 114 0.02 -17.56 -7.37
CA GLU A 114 -1.02 -17.47 -6.33
C GLU A 114 -0.53 -16.80 -5.05
N ARG A 115 0.75 -17.03 -4.72
CA ARG A 115 1.41 -16.48 -3.55
C ARG A 115 2.57 -15.61 -3.99
N VAL A 116 2.39 -14.30 -3.91
CA VAL A 116 3.36 -13.33 -4.43
C VAL A 116 4.23 -12.68 -3.35
N GLY A 117 4.09 -13.08 -2.09
CA GLY A 117 4.92 -12.57 -1.00
C GLY A 117 6.38 -13.02 -1.14
N LEU A 118 7.34 -12.16 -0.72
CA LEU A 118 8.78 -12.40 -0.90
C LEU A 118 9.21 -13.79 -0.40
N ALA A 119 8.79 -14.16 0.82
CA ALA A 119 9.14 -15.46 1.40
C ALA A 119 8.63 -16.66 0.56
N ASP A 120 7.39 -16.54 0.02
CA ASP A 120 6.83 -17.59 -0.83
C ASP A 120 7.57 -17.68 -2.17
N MET A 121 7.94 -16.53 -2.76
CA MET A 121 8.70 -16.47 -4.00
C MET A 121 10.11 -17.02 -3.83
N LEU A 122 10.82 -16.63 -2.77
CA LEU A 122 12.17 -17.13 -2.48
C LEU A 122 12.16 -18.63 -2.17
N GLN A 123 11.16 -19.11 -1.43
CA GLN A 123 11.01 -20.54 -1.17
C GLN A 123 10.75 -21.32 -2.45
N LYS A 124 9.86 -20.82 -3.32
CA LYS A 124 9.50 -21.51 -4.58
C LYS A 124 10.64 -21.56 -5.58
N TYR A 125 11.34 -20.45 -5.78
CA TYR A 125 12.29 -20.31 -6.88
C TYR A 125 13.74 -20.50 -6.48
N LEU A 126 14.09 -20.30 -5.22
CA LEU A 126 15.47 -20.33 -4.76
C LEU A 126 15.69 -21.29 -3.58
N GLU A 127 14.63 -21.93 -3.08
CA GLU A 127 14.66 -22.80 -1.90
C GLU A 127 15.16 -22.09 -0.62
N VAL A 128 14.97 -20.77 -0.56
CA VAL A 128 15.38 -19.93 0.56
C VAL A 128 14.17 -19.68 1.46
N SER A 129 14.33 -19.96 2.76
CA SER A 129 13.33 -19.67 3.80
C SER A 129 13.69 -18.39 4.52
N LEU A 130 12.78 -17.40 4.53
CA LEU A 130 12.93 -16.17 5.29
C LEU A 130 12.30 -16.29 6.69
N ASP A 131 12.99 -15.72 7.67
CA ASP A 131 12.46 -15.55 9.03
C ASP A 131 11.53 -14.32 9.06
N LYS A 132 10.33 -14.45 9.61
CA LYS A 132 9.33 -13.36 9.70
C LYS A 132 9.28 -12.67 11.06
N ARG A 133 10.18 -13.02 12.01
CA ARG A 133 10.10 -12.57 13.42
C ARG A 133 10.13 -11.06 13.58
N TYR A 134 10.86 -10.36 12.71
CA TYR A 134 11.06 -8.91 12.83
C TYR A 134 10.16 -8.06 11.94
N GLN A 135 9.26 -8.65 11.15
CA GLN A 135 8.34 -7.95 10.25
C GLN A 135 7.48 -6.86 10.96
N ARG A 136 7.26 -6.98 12.26
CA ARG A 136 6.48 -6.02 13.06
C ARG A 136 7.32 -5.39 14.18
N ALA A 137 8.62 -5.49 14.08
CA ALA A 137 9.53 -4.91 15.08
C ALA A 137 9.45 -3.37 15.09
N ASP A 138 9.91 -2.80 16.17
CA ASP A 138 10.07 -1.35 16.29
C ASP A 138 11.43 -0.95 15.72
N TRP A 139 11.43 -0.61 14.42
CA TRP A 139 12.62 -0.24 13.68
C TRP A 139 13.20 1.12 14.05
N SER A 140 12.48 1.92 14.84
CA SER A 140 13.00 3.19 15.36
C SER A 140 14.00 3.02 16.51
N LYS A 141 14.04 1.84 17.15
CA LYS A 141 14.93 1.58 18.28
C LYS A 141 16.39 1.44 17.86
N ARG A 142 17.26 1.94 18.73
CA ARG A 142 18.72 1.82 18.60
C ARG A 142 19.33 1.38 19.93
N PRO A 143 20.42 0.59 19.90
CA PRO A 143 21.04 -0.03 18.73
C PRO A 143 20.13 -1.12 18.12
N LEU A 144 20.29 -1.39 16.82
CA LEU A 144 19.63 -2.53 16.18
C LEU A 144 20.17 -3.85 16.73
N GLU A 145 19.27 -4.78 17.02
CA GLU A 145 19.65 -6.13 17.43
C GLU A 145 20.30 -6.89 16.25
N PRO A 146 21.30 -7.77 16.49
CA PRO A 146 21.94 -8.55 15.43
C PRO A 146 20.93 -9.35 14.57
N GLY A 147 19.85 -9.85 15.19
CA GLY A 147 18.77 -10.54 14.46
C GLY A 147 17.98 -9.62 13.52
N MET A 148 17.77 -8.35 13.88
CA MET A 148 17.13 -7.35 13.01
C MET A 148 18.04 -7.02 11.81
N ILE A 149 19.35 -6.84 12.04
CA ILE A 149 20.31 -6.60 10.97
C ILE A 149 20.33 -7.76 9.97
N HIS A 150 20.32 -8.98 10.47
CA HIS A 150 20.28 -10.17 9.62
C HIS A 150 18.98 -10.25 8.82
N TYR A 151 17.82 -10.05 9.47
CA TYR A 151 16.51 -10.04 8.84
C TYR A 151 16.46 -9.03 7.68
N ALA A 152 16.78 -7.77 7.96
CA ALA A 152 16.76 -6.71 6.96
C ALA A 152 17.69 -6.98 5.76
N ALA A 153 18.86 -7.59 6.00
CA ALA A 153 19.77 -7.94 4.94
C ALA A 153 19.25 -9.05 4.02
N GLU A 154 18.45 -9.98 4.56
CA GLU A 154 17.90 -11.09 3.76
C GLU A 154 16.79 -10.62 2.80
N ASP A 155 16.07 -9.52 3.11
CA ASP A 155 14.96 -9.03 2.27
C ASP A 155 15.45 -8.53 0.89
N THR A 156 16.71 -8.10 0.76
CA THR A 156 17.28 -7.66 -0.53
C THR A 156 18.29 -8.63 -1.15
N ARG A 157 18.97 -9.44 -0.32
CA ARG A 157 20.11 -10.30 -0.73
C ARG A 157 19.81 -11.20 -1.92
N HIS A 158 18.60 -11.69 -2.03
CA HIS A 158 18.21 -12.68 -3.03
C HIS A 158 17.48 -12.08 -4.24
N LEU A 159 17.17 -10.79 -4.22
CA LEU A 159 16.33 -10.15 -5.23
C LEU A 159 16.97 -10.15 -6.63
N HIS A 160 18.30 -10.04 -6.74
CA HIS A 160 18.99 -10.14 -8.03
C HIS A 160 18.74 -11.47 -8.73
N ARG A 161 18.84 -12.58 -7.99
CA ARG A 161 18.60 -13.93 -8.55
C ARG A 161 17.11 -14.11 -8.87
N LEU A 162 16.23 -13.67 -7.98
CA LEU A 162 14.79 -13.76 -8.18
C LEU A 162 14.36 -12.94 -9.41
N SER A 163 14.81 -11.69 -9.53
CA SER A 163 14.45 -10.83 -10.66
C SER A 163 14.90 -11.38 -12.00
N ALA A 164 16.11 -11.96 -12.07
CA ALA A 164 16.61 -12.58 -13.30
C ALA A 164 15.75 -13.78 -13.74
N LEU A 165 15.33 -14.62 -12.80
CA LEU A 165 14.43 -15.75 -13.06
C LEU A 165 13.05 -15.28 -13.52
N LEU A 166 12.46 -14.30 -12.82
CA LEU A 166 11.14 -13.78 -13.17
C LEU A 166 11.16 -13.06 -14.51
N GLU A 167 12.20 -12.30 -14.81
CA GLU A 167 12.34 -11.63 -16.10
C GLU A 167 12.41 -12.63 -17.26
N GLN A 168 13.17 -13.73 -17.10
CA GLN A 168 13.22 -14.78 -18.12
C GLN A 168 11.83 -15.40 -18.32
N ARG A 169 11.13 -15.72 -17.24
CA ARG A 169 9.79 -16.29 -17.33
C ARG A 169 8.77 -15.33 -17.97
N LEU A 170 8.88 -14.03 -17.70
CA LEU A 170 8.05 -13.01 -18.36
C LEU A 170 8.33 -12.95 -19.87
N ARG A 171 9.58 -13.09 -20.30
CA ARG A 171 9.94 -13.21 -21.73
C ARG A 171 9.32 -14.44 -22.36
N ASP A 172 9.49 -15.59 -21.72
CA ASP A 172 8.97 -16.87 -22.21
C ASP A 172 7.44 -16.88 -22.32
N ALA A 173 6.76 -16.16 -21.41
CA ALA A 173 5.31 -15.98 -21.43
C ALA A 173 4.83 -14.83 -22.36
N GLY A 174 5.73 -14.07 -23.01
CA GLY A 174 5.38 -12.92 -23.83
C GLY A 174 4.84 -11.73 -23.05
N ARG A 175 5.10 -11.64 -21.72
CA ARG A 175 4.53 -10.64 -20.81
C ARG A 175 5.55 -9.61 -20.29
N LEU A 176 6.77 -9.62 -20.81
CA LEU A 176 7.82 -8.71 -20.33
C LEU A 176 7.44 -7.24 -20.59
N ASP A 177 6.81 -6.93 -21.71
CA ASP A 177 6.42 -5.54 -22.02
C ASP A 177 5.25 -5.08 -21.18
N TRP A 178 4.35 -5.99 -20.78
CA TRP A 178 3.33 -5.72 -19.75
C TRP A 178 3.98 -5.30 -18.44
N ALA A 179 4.96 -6.08 -17.98
CA ALA A 179 5.69 -5.79 -16.76
C ALA A 179 6.43 -4.45 -16.80
N LYS A 180 7.08 -4.11 -17.93
CA LYS A 180 7.76 -2.82 -18.10
C LYS A 180 6.79 -1.64 -17.98
N GLU A 181 5.58 -1.76 -18.56
CA GLU A 181 4.57 -0.71 -18.44
C GLU A 181 4.09 -0.56 -16.97
N GLU A 182 3.87 -1.69 -16.27
CA GLU A 182 3.51 -1.68 -14.85
C GLU A 182 4.61 -1.03 -13.99
N PHE A 183 5.86 -1.35 -14.24
CA PHE A 183 6.99 -0.75 -13.53
C PHE A 183 7.08 0.75 -13.79
N ALA A 184 6.93 1.18 -15.05
CA ALA A 184 6.95 2.60 -15.41
C ALA A 184 5.81 3.40 -14.76
N LEU A 185 4.64 2.80 -14.58
CA LEU A 185 3.51 3.40 -13.86
C LEU A 185 3.81 3.48 -12.34
N LEU A 186 4.41 2.44 -11.79
CA LEU A 186 4.75 2.41 -10.37
C LEU A 186 5.86 3.42 -10.02
N GLU A 187 6.80 3.70 -10.92
CA GLU A 187 7.81 4.77 -10.76
C GLU A 187 7.21 6.16 -10.55
N GLN A 188 5.97 6.39 -11.00
CA GLN A 188 5.29 7.67 -10.89
C GLN A 188 4.50 7.84 -9.59
N VAL A 189 4.43 6.80 -8.78
CA VAL A 189 3.72 6.85 -7.51
C VAL A 189 4.40 7.85 -6.58
N ARG A 190 3.59 8.66 -5.89
CA ARG A 190 4.06 9.67 -4.92
C ARG A 190 3.26 9.55 -3.63
N HIS A 191 3.87 10.00 -2.54
CA HIS A 191 3.10 10.20 -1.32
C HIS A 191 2.06 11.29 -1.55
N ASN A 192 0.79 10.96 -1.33
CA ASN A 192 -0.27 11.95 -1.37
C ASN A 192 -0.66 12.30 0.06
N GLU A 193 -0.54 13.56 0.41
CA GLU A 193 -1.15 14.05 1.64
C GLU A 193 -2.65 13.79 1.62
N GLN A 194 -3.18 13.42 2.77
CA GLN A 194 -4.62 13.18 2.86
C GLN A 194 -5.37 14.47 2.59
N ALA A 195 -6.29 14.43 1.63
CA ALA A 195 -7.14 15.58 1.34
C ALA A 195 -7.84 16.08 2.61
N PRO A 196 -7.89 17.41 2.84
CA PRO A 196 -8.60 17.98 3.96
C PRO A 196 -10.09 17.61 3.89
N GLY A 197 -10.70 17.39 5.05
CA GLY A 197 -12.11 17.04 5.14
C GLY A 197 -12.43 16.16 6.32
N PRO A 198 -13.72 15.89 6.56
CA PRO A 198 -14.16 15.06 7.67
C PRO A 198 -13.54 13.67 7.64
N MET A 199 -13.04 13.23 8.79
CA MET A 199 -12.32 11.95 8.92
C MET A 199 -13.25 10.75 8.72
N PHE A 200 -14.53 10.89 9.08
CA PHE A 200 -15.52 9.81 8.91
C PHE A 200 -15.72 9.39 7.45
N LEU A 201 -15.46 10.27 6.47
CA LEU A 201 -15.62 9.95 5.05
C LEU A 201 -14.74 8.77 4.60
N ARG A 202 -13.61 8.58 5.25
CA ARG A 202 -12.64 7.52 4.98
C ARG A 202 -12.73 6.35 5.98
N PHE A 203 -13.65 6.44 6.94
CA PHE A 203 -13.74 5.43 7.98
C PHE A 203 -14.61 4.25 7.52
N LYS A 204 -14.02 3.06 7.49
CA LYS A 204 -14.71 1.83 7.10
C LYS A 204 -15.88 1.54 8.05
N GLY A 205 -17.09 1.44 7.53
CA GLY A 205 -18.32 1.22 8.30
C GLY A 205 -19.11 2.49 8.61
N ALA A 206 -18.59 3.69 8.34
CA ALA A 206 -19.29 4.95 8.59
C ALA A 206 -20.53 5.12 7.71
N ALA A 207 -20.54 4.56 6.48
CA ALA A 207 -21.66 4.72 5.54
C ALA A 207 -23.00 4.17 6.05
N GLY A 208 -22.99 3.26 7.01
CA GLY A 208 -24.20 2.72 7.65
C GLY A 208 -24.69 3.50 8.86
N LEU A 209 -24.01 4.58 9.26
CA LEU A 209 -24.32 5.35 10.45
C LEU A 209 -25.31 6.50 10.16
N GLY A 210 -26.18 6.78 11.12
CA GLY A 210 -27.03 7.97 11.09
C GLY A 210 -26.23 9.27 11.29
N ARG A 211 -26.78 10.41 10.87
CA ARG A 211 -26.10 11.72 10.91
C ARG A 211 -25.53 12.07 12.30
N ARG A 212 -26.26 11.80 13.37
CA ARG A 212 -25.80 12.05 14.74
C ARG A 212 -24.67 11.12 15.15
N GLN A 213 -24.73 9.87 14.70
CA GLN A 213 -23.64 8.92 14.87
C GLN A 213 -22.38 9.31 14.09
N LEU A 214 -22.54 9.89 12.89
CA LEU A 214 -21.42 10.45 12.13
C LEU A 214 -20.77 11.62 12.85
N ALA A 215 -21.56 12.49 13.49
CA ALA A 215 -21.04 13.58 14.32
C ALA A 215 -20.21 13.03 15.50
N ALA A 216 -20.74 12.04 16.21
CA ALA A 216 -20.03 11.39 17.30
C ALA A 216 -18.71 10.71 16.82
N LEU A 217 -18.77 10.03 15.68
CA LEU A 217 -17.60 9.41 15.08
C LEU A 217 -16.53 10.45 14.73
N GLU A 218 -16.91 11.56 14.11
CA GLU A 218 -15.98 12.64 13.75
C GLU A 218 -15.27 13.22 14.97
N LEU A 219 -16.01 13.57 16.01
CA LEU A 219 -15.43 14.10 17.25
C LEU A 219 -14.48 13.09 17.91
N LEU A 220 -14.85 11.82 17.94
CA LEU A 220 -14.00 10.75 18.47
C LEU A 220 -12.75 10.55 17.62
N LEU A 221 -12.83 10.62 16.28
CA LEU A 221 -11.71 10.50 15.37
C LEU A 221 -10.73 11.66 15.54
N GLN A 222 -11.22 12.90 15.59
CA GLN A 222 -10.39 14.10 15.82
C GLN A 222 -9.68 14.03 17.19
N TRP A 223 -10.41 13.64 18.24
CA TRP A 223 -9.81 13.45 19.55
C TRP A 223 -8.72 12.35 19.54
N ARG A 224 -9.05 11.21 18.93
CA ARG A 224 -8.09 10.08 18.81
C ARG A 224 -6.83 10.49 18.09
N ASP A 225 -6.96 11.24 17.00
CA ASP A 225 -5.83 11.73 16.21
C ASP A 225 -4.94 12.68 17.03
N GLY A 226 -5.56 13.66 17.72
CA GLY A 226 -4.83 14.57 18.60
C GLY A 226 -4.13 13.84 19.77
N GLU A 227 -4.77 12.82 20.37
CA GLU A 227 -4.17 12.03 21.42
C GLU A 227 -3.04 11.12 20.89
N ALA A 228 -3.18 10.59 19.69
CA ALA A 228 -2.17 9.82 18.99
C ALA A 228 -0.93 10.69 18.70
N CYS A 229 -1.14 11.88 18.15
CA CYS A 229 -0.09 12.87 17.89
C CYS A 229 0.65 13.26 19.18
N ARG A 230 -0.08 13.62 20.24
CA ARG A 230 0.49 14.01 21.55
C ARG A 230 1.34 12.91 22.16
N ARG A 231 1.06 11.64 21.89
CA ARG A 231 1.75 10.47 22.46
C ARG A 231 2.75 9.84 21.53
N ASP A 232 2.91 10.40 20.36
CA ASP A 232 3.67 9.81 19.25
C ASP A 232 3.35 8.31 19.09
N ARG A 233 2.07 7.99 18.85
CA ARG A 233 1.62 6.60 18.66
C ARG A 233 0.58 6.51 17.55
N PRO A 234 0.53 5.42 16.81
CA PRO A 234 -0.49 5.22 15.80
C PRO A 234 -1.90 5.34 16.41
N PRO A 235 -2.87 5.97 15.71
CA PRO A 235 -4.23 6.17 16.22
C PRO A 235 -4.91 4.87 16.67
N PHE A 236 -4.68 3.75 16.01
CA PHE A 236 -5.28 2.47 16.39
C PHE A 236 -4.75 1.92 17.73
N LYS A 237 -3.57 2.35 18.20
CA LYS A 237 -3.04 2.02 19.53
C LYS A 237 -3.61 2.89 20.65
N VAL A 238 -4.24 4.01 20.31
CA VAL A 238 -5.03 4.81 21.27
C VAL A 238 -6.40 4.19 21.45
N LEU A 239 -7.12 3.97 20.34
CA LEU A 239 -8.41 3.33 20.31
C LEU A 239 -8.63 2.72 18.91
N ASN A 240 -8.95 1.43 18.84
CA ASN A 240 -9.12 0.77 17.54
C ASN A 240 -10.45 1.14 16.87
N ASN A 241 -10.58 0.86 15.58
CA ASN A 241 -11.75 1.25 14.80
C ASN A 241 -13.04 0.50 15.22
N ALA A 242 -12.93 -0.76 15.64
CA ALA A 242 -14.09 -1.53 16.11
C ALA A 242 -14.67 -0.94 17.40
N THR A 243 -13.79 -0.57 18.34
CA THR A 243 -14.17 0.09 19.60
C THR A 243 -14.82 1.48 19.34
N LEU A 244 -14.32 2.26 18.37
CA LEU A 244 -14.96 3.52 17.98
C LEU A 244 -16.38 3.31 17.46
N LEU A 245 -16.59 2.31 16.60
CA LEU A 245 -17.94 1.96 16.13
C LEU A 245 -18.85 1.51 17.27
N GLY A 246 -18.33 0.68 18.16
CA GLY A 246 -19.08 0.24 19.36
C GLY A 246 -19.53 1.43 20.24
N LEU A 247 -18.65 2.40 20.48
CA LEU A 247 -18.95 3.63 21.22
C LEU A 247 -20.08 4.46 20.54
N VAL A 248 -19.97 4.63 19.23
CA VAL A 248 -20.94 5.41 18.45
C VAL A 248 -22.30 4.73 18.39
N GLN A 249 -22.33 3.40 18.29
CA GLN A 249 -23.56 2.62 18.21
C GLN A 249 -24.26 2.49 19.58
N ALA A 250 -23.50 2.26 20.63
CA ALA A 250 -24.05 2.08 21.99
C ALA A 250 -24.37 3.43 22.67
N ALA A 251 -23.70 4.53 22.27
CA ALA A 251 -23.85 5.86 22.84
C ALA A 251 -23.93 5.87 24.39
N PRO A 252 -22.92 5.31 25.09
CA PRO A 252 -22.93 5.18 26.53
C PRO A 252 -22.98 6.56 27.21
N GLN A 253 -23.74 6.67 28.32
CA GLN A 253 -23.90 7.91 29.10
C GLN A 253 -23.18 7.86 30.46
N THR A 254 -22.66 6.72 30.85
CA THR A 254 -21.99 6.54 32.15
C THR A 254 -20.67 5.78 32.00
N LEU A 255 -19.74 6.00 32.94
CA LEU A 255 -18.47 5.28 32.97
C LEU A 255 -18.68 3.76 33.05
N LYS A 256 -19.69 3.30 33.79
CA LYS A 256 -20.05 1.88 33.87
C LYS A 256 -20.52 1.31 32.53
N ALA A 257 -21.29 2.10 31.76
CA ALA A 257 -21.74 1.68 30.43
C ALA A 257 -20.57 1.60 29.43
N LEU A 258 -19.52 2.43 29.58
CA LEU A 258 -18.30 2.35 28.78
C LEU A 258 -17.56 1.01 28.98
N GLU A 259 -17.56 0.47 30.19
CA GLU A 259 -16.89 -0.81 30.49
C GLU A 259 -17.51 -2.00 29.74
N GLY A 260 -18.76 -1.86 29.31
CA GLY A 260 -19.45 -2.86 28.50
C GLY A 260 -19.12 -2.84 27.02
N ILE A 261 -18.33 -1.86 26.56
CA ILE A 261 -17.94 -1.73 25.14
C ILE A 261 -16.71 -2.59 24.86
N ASP A 262 -16.79 -3.42 23.84
CA ASP A 262 -15.65 -4.26 23.44
C ASP A 262 -14.41 -3.39 23.08
N GLY A 263 -13.27 -3.80 23.63
CA GLY A 263 -12.00 -3.06 23.50
C GLY A 263 -11.81 -1.89 24.48
N ILE A 264 -12.78 -1.62 25.38
CA ILE A 264 -12.63 -0.65 26.47
C ILE A 264 -12.20 -1.37 27.77
N SER A 265 -10.95 -1.24 28.14
CA SER A 265 -10.43 -1.75 29.40
C SER A 265 -10.69 -0.77 30.56
N PRO A 266 -10.71 -1.23 31.85
CA PRO A 266 -10.80 -0.36 33.01
C PRO A 266 -9.77 0.79 33.01
N ARG A 267 -8.55 0.50 32.55
CA ARG A 267 -7.48 1.51 32.40
C ARG A 267 -7.80 2.58 31.35
N LEU A 268 -8.52 2.20 30.28
CA LEU A 268 -9.01 3.18 29.28
C LEU A 268 -10.12 4.04 29.83
N VAL A 269 -11.04 3.44 30.62
CA VAL A 269 -12.10 4.19 31.32
C VAL A 269 -11.52 5.20 32.30
N GLU A 270 -10.56 4.77 33.13
CA GLU A 270 -9.87 5.67 34.06
C GLU A 270 -9.21 6.85 33.33
N ARG A 271 -8.52 6.57 32.22
CA ARG A 271 -7.73 7.58 31.51
C ARG A 271 -8.58 8.48 30.63
N TYR A 272 -9.56 7.96 29.93
CA TYR A 272 -10.28 8.66 28.85
C TYR A 272 -11.79 8.68 29.02
N GLY A 273 -12.35 7.92 29.96
CA GLY A 273 -13.80 7.70 30.08
C GLY A 273 -14.61 8.98 30.13
N ARG A 274 -14.22 9.95 30.98
CA ARG A 274 -14.90 11.25 31.06
C ARG A 274 -14.86 12.04 29.74
N ARG A 275 -13.70 11.98 29.04
CA ARG A 275 -13.57 12.68 27.77
C ARG A 275 -14.38 12.02 26.66
N LEU A 276 -14.42 10.68 26.61
CA LEU A 276 -15.24 9.95 25.65
C LEU A 276 -16.73 10.25 25.83
N LEU A 277 -17.20 10.25 27.08
CA LEU A 277 -18.60 10.61 27.38
C LEU A 277 -18.92 12.05 26.97
N ALA A 278 -18.06 13.01 27.29
CA ALA A 278 -18.25 14.41 26.90
C ALA A 278 -18.34 14.58 25.37
N LEU A 279 -17.50 13.88 24.58
CA LEU A 279 -17.54 13.92 23.11
C LEU A 279 -18.86 13.35 22.57
N LEU A 280 -19.37 12.28 23.18
CA LEU A 280 -20.67 11.70 22.79
C LEU A 280 -21.84 12.65 23.16
N GLU A 281 -21.75 13.32 24.30
CA GLU A 281 -22.71 14.35 24.73
C GLU A 281 -22.65 15.58 23.81
N ASP A 282 -21.45 16.07 23.47
CA ASP A 282 -21.25 17.17 22.50
C ASP A 282 -21.92 16.83 21.16
N ALA A 283 -21.72 15.61 20.65
CA ALA A 283 -22.36 15.15 19.41
C ALA A 283 -23.89 15.05 19.54
N ALA A 284 -24.38 14.64 20.70
CA ALA A 284 -25.83 14.57 20.96
C ALA A 284 -26.49 15.94 21.01
N ALA A 285 -25.76 16.96 21.48
CA ALA A 285 -26.24 18.33 21.60
C ALA A 285 -26.21 19.15 20.30
N LEU A 286 -25.52 18.66 19.24
CA LEU A 286 -25.43 19.38 17.97
C LEU A 286 -26.80 19.64 17.35
N PRO A 287 -27.07 20.87 16.84
CA PRO A 287 -28.28 21.16 16.08
C PRO A 287 -28.40 20.29 14.82
N GLU A 288 -29.62 19.95 14.43
CA GLU A 288 -29.87 19.11 13.24
C GLU A 288 -29.24 19.68 11.95
N ALA A 289 -29.16 21.00 11.82
CA ALA A 289 -28.59 21.69 10.68
C ALA A 289 -27.06 21.48 10.57
N GLU A 290 -26.39 21.26 11.70
CA GLU A 290 -24.92 21.09 11.78
C GLU A 290 -24.49 19.64 11.69
N LEU A 291 -25.42 18.69 11.70
CA LEU A 291 -25.10 17.28 11.63
C LEU A 291 -24.46 16.91 10.27
N PRO A 292 -23.31 16.26 10.29
CA PRO A 292 -22.63 15.86 9.07
C PRO A 292 -23.44 14.83 8.28
N SER A 293 -23.17 14.79 7.00
CA SER A 293 -23.69 13.75 6.11
C SER A 293 -22.62 13.39 5.08
N PHE A 294 -22.69 12.19 4.54
CA PHE A 294 -21.91 11.89 3.35
C PHE A 294 -22.30 12.85 2.22
N PRO A 295 -21.35 13.30 1.41
CA PRO A 295 -21.66 14.00 0.18
C PRO A 295 -22.73 13.17 -0.58
N ARG A 296 -23.80 13.83 -1.00
CA ARG A 296 -24.78 13.18 -1.87
C ARG A 296 -24.04 12.87 -3.17
N GLY A 297 -23.55 11.62 -3.31
CA GLY A 297 -23.19 11.14 -4.62
C GLY A 297 -24.42 11.29 -5.52
N GLU A 298 -24.21 11.64 -6.78
CA GLU A 298 -25.27 11.51 -7.77
C GLU A 298 -25.86 10.11 -7.60
N ARG A 299 -27.15 10.05 -7.28
CA ARG A 299 -27.87 8.80 -7.12
C ARG A 299 -27.88 8.16 -8.50
N ARG A 300 -26.83 7.39 -8.78
CA ARG A 300 -26.76 6.66 -10.05
C ARG A 300 -28.00 5.78 -10.11
N MET A 301 -28.90 6.14 -11.02
CA MET A 301 -30.07 5.30 -11.29
C MET A 301 -29.55 3.91 -11.67
N ARG A 302 -30.21 2.87 -11.18
CA ARG A 302 -29.92 1.51 -11.65
C ARG A 302 -30.12 1.47 -13.15
N GLU A 303 -29.11 1.06 -13.85
CA GLU A 303 -29.09 0.86 -15.29
C GLU A 303 -29.02 -0.65 -15.56
N PRO A 304 -30.18 -1.35 -15.66
CA PRO A 304 -30.18 -2.82 -15.79
C PRO A 304 -29.31 -3.32 -16.94
N GLU A 305 -29.29 -2.57 -18.04
CA GLU A 305 -28.44 -2.91 -19.19
C GLU A 305 -26.93 -2.79 -18.88
N VAL A 306 -26.51 -1.80 -18.09
CA VAL A 306 -25.11 -1.69 -17.64
C VAL A 306 -24.79 -2.84 -16.69
N GLU A 307 -25.69 -3.15 -15.74
CA GLU A 307 -25.51 -4.27 -14.82
C GLU A 307 -25.34 -5.60 -15.59
N ALA A 308 -26.18 -5.85 -16.62
CA ALA A 308 -26.07 -7.03 -17.47
C ALA A 308 -24.71 -7.08 -18.22
N ARG A 309 -24.28 -5.94 -18.78
CA ARG A 309 -22.96 -5.85 -19.44
C ARG A 309 -21.79 -6.10 -18.45
N VAL A 310 -21.86 -5.58 -17.24
CA VAL A 310 -20.85 -5.84 -16.19
C VAL A 310 -20.77 -7.33 -15.85
N VAL A 311 -21.91 -8.02 -15.75
CA VAL A 311 -21.95 -9.47 -15.51
C VAL A 311 -21.27 -10.23 -16.66
N ARG A 312 -21.55 -9.87 -17.90
CA ARG A 312 -20.89 -10.48 -19.08
C ARG A 312 -19.39 -10.24 -19.08
N LEU A 313 -18.96 -8.99 -18.86
CA LEU A 313 -17.53 -8.66 -18.80
C LEU A 313 -16.81 -9.39 -17.66
N LYS A 314 -17.44 -9.56 -16.51
CA LYS A 314 -16.87 -10.35 -15.42
C LYS A 314 -16.72 -11.83 -15.80
N ARG A 315 -17.69 -12.40 -16.50
CA ARG A 315 -17.61 -13.79 -17.01
C ARG A 315 -16.48 -13.93 -18.01
N TRP A 316 -16.46 -13.05 -19.03
CA TRP A 316 -15.40 -13.01 -20.03
C TRP A 316 -14.01 -12.86 -19.39
N ARG A 317 -13.85 -11.90 -18.46
CA ARG A 317 -12.58 -11.73 -17.73
C ARG A 317 -12.16 -12.99 -16.99
N GLY A 318 -13.12 -13.69 -16.36
CA GLY A 318 -12.85 -14.96 -15.68
C GLY A 318 -12.30 -16.02 -16.64
N GLN A 319 -12.88 -16.16 -17.84
CA GLN A 319 -12.39 -17.09 -18.87
C GLN A 319 -10.96 -16.74 -19.33
N ILE A 320 -10.71 -15.48 -19.65
CA ILE A 320 -9.36 -15.02 -20.03
C ILE A 320 -8.36 -15.21 -18.89
N ALA A 321 -8.79 -15.00 -17.63
CA ALA A 321 -7.95 -15.21 -16.47
C ALA A 321 -7.53 -16.69 -16.32
N GLU A 322 -8.43 -17.62 -16.59
CA GLU A 322 -8.14 -19.06 -16.62
C GLU A 322 -7.18 -19.41 -17.76
N GLU A 323 -7.42 -18.91 -18.98
CA GLU A 323 -6.56 -19.14 -20.15
C GLU A 323 -5.14 -18.60 -19.93
N LEU A 324 -5.02 -17.43 -19.33
CA LEU A 324 -3.73 -16.79 -19.03
C LEU A 324 -3.11 -17.29 -17.71
N ALA A 325 -3.81 -18.12 -16.95
CA ALA A 325 -3.44 -18.53 -15.60
C ALA A 325 -3.06 -17.33 -14.72
N MET A 326 -3.92 -16.30 -14.66
CA MET A 326 -3.70 -15.06 -13.92
C MET A 326 -4.90 -14.72 -13.03
N ASP A 327 -4.67 -13.92 -11.98
CA ASP A 327 -5.76 -13.36 -11.19
C ASP A 327 -6.61 -12.39 -12.04
N PRO A 328 -7.95 -12.53 -12.06
CA PRO A 328 -8.83 -11.65 -12.84
C PRO A 328 -8.68 -10.16 -12.47
N GLY A 329 -8.35 -9.84 -11.21
CA GLY A 329 -8.16 -8.48 -10.74
C GLY A 329 -6.88 -7.83 -11.25
N VAL A 330 -5.84 -8.64 -11.52
CA VAL A 330 -4.59 -8.20 -12.15
C VAL A 330 -4.84 -7.83 -13.62
N LEU A 331 -5.67 -8.60 -14.32
CA LEU A 331 -6.01 -8.31 -15.72
C LEU A 331 -6.76 -6.99 -15.83
N ILE A 332 -7.89 -6.84 -15.14
CA ILE A 332 -8.72 -5.63 -15.18
C ILE A 332 -9.49 -5.53 -13.85
N ASN A 333 -9.41 -4.40 -13.18
CA ASN A 333 -10.17 -4.17 -11.96
C ASN A 333 -11.68 -3.95 -12.23
N ASN A 334 -12.51 -4.10 -11.20
CA ASN A 334 -13.96 -3.99 -11.34
C ASN A 334 -14.43 -2.60 -11.76
N ALA A 335 -13.78 -1.54 -11.28
CA ALA A 335 -14.16 -0.17 -11.63
C ALA A 335 -14.00 0.08 -13.14
N LEU A 336 -12.88 -0.36 -13.71
CA LEU A 336 -12.61 -0.22 -15.14
C LEU A 336 -13.57 -1.06 -16.00
N LEU A 337 -13.98 -2.25 -15.52
CA LEU A 337 -15.02 -3.05 -16.20
C LEU A 337 -16.39 -2.32 -16.19
N GLU A 338 -16.75 -1.67 -15.09
CA GLU A 338 -17.98 -0.89 -14.99
C GLU A 338 -17.96 0.31 -15.94
N GLU A 339 -16.82 1.00 -16.04
CA GLU A 339 -16.66 2.11 -16.98
C GLU A 339 -16.74 1.64 -18.44
N ALA A 340 -16.11 0.52 -18.77
CA ALA A 340 -16.21 -0.10 -20.09
C ALA A 340 -17.65 -0.54 -20.43
N ALA A 341 -18.38 -1.10 -19.44
CA ALA A 341 -19.80 -1.45 -19.61
C ALA A 341 -20.70 -0.24 -19.88
N ARG A 342 -20.37 0.93 -19.32
CA ARG A 342 -21.09 2.19 -19.57
C ARG A 342 -20.75 2.78 -20.92
N LEU A 343 -19.46 2.86 -21.24
CA LEU A 343 -18.96 3.39 -22.51
C LEU A 343 -19.47 2.55 -23.70
N ARG A 344 -19.60 1.23 -23.53
CA ARG A 344 -20.02 0.26 -24.56
C ARG A 344 -19.21 0.43 -25.85
N PRO A 345 -17.88 0.32 -25.82
CA PRO A 345 -17.03 0.49 -26.99
C PRO A 345 -17.39 -0.54 -28.07
N ARG A 346 -17.43 -0.09 -29.31
CA ARG A 346 -17.69 -0.92 -30.49
C ARG A 346 -16.41 -1.33 -31.19
N GLN A 347 -15.30 -0.68 -30.88
CA GLN A 347 -13.98 -0.96 -31.44
C GLN A 347 -12.90 -0.66 -30.39
N VAL A 348 -11.77 -1.33 -30.50
CA VAL A 348 -10.66 -1.23 -29.53
C VAL A 348 -10.15 0.21 -29.35
N SER A 349 -10.16 1.01 -30.41
CA SER A 349 -9.73 2.41 -30.34
C SER A 349 -10.54 3.27 -29.36
N GLU A 350 -11.82 2.93 -29.14
CA GLU A 350 -12.69 3.66 -28.19
C GLU A 350 -12.30 3.40 -26.73
N LEU A 351 -11.58 2.30 -26.44
CA LEU A 351 -11.03 2.02 -25.12
C LEU A 351 -9.97 3.05 -24.68
N ALA A 352 -9.41 3.84 -25.61
CA ALA A 352 -8.49 4.91 -25.30
C ALA A 352 -9.14 6.06 -24.49
N ALA A 353 -10.48 6.15 -24.47
CA ALA A 353 -11.21 7.09 -23.62
C ALA A 353 -11.23 6.68 -22.13
N LEU A 354 -10.79 5.47 -21.81
CA LEU A 354 -10.74 4.92 -20.46
C LEU A 354 -9.27 4.71 -20.03
N PRO A 355 -8.98 4.67 -18.73
CA PRO A 355 -7.61 4.53 -18.22
C PRO A 355 -7.08 3.08 -18.32
N PHE A 356 -7.30 2.43 -19.46
CA PHE A 356 -6.65 1.16 -19.77
C PHE A 356 -5.17 1.36 -20.04
N LYS A 357 -4.35 0.49 -19.51
CA LYS A 357 -2.94 0.39 -19.88
C LYS A 357 -2.80 -0.07 -21.34
N ASN A 358 -1.67 0.23 -21.98
CA ASN A 358 -1.46 -0.16 -23.38
C ASN A 358 -1.54 -1.68 -23.54
N TRP A 359 -0.83 -2.42 -22.66
CA TRP A 359 -0.86 -3.87 -22.70
C TRP A 359 -2.26 -4.46 -22.53
N GLN A 360 -3.13 -3.84 -21.69
CA GLN A 360 -4.51 -4.28 -21.51
C GLN A 360 -5.33 -4.07 -22.79
N ARG A 361 -5.14 -2.95 -23.46
CA ARG A 361 -5.83 -2.68 -24.75
C ARG A 361 -5.39 -3.63 -25.85
N GLU A 362 -4.09 -3.90 -25.93
CA GLU A 362 -3.52 -4.79 -26.94
C GLU A 362 -3.90 -6.25 -26.71
N ALA A 363 -3.78 -6.74 -25.46
CA ALA A 363 -4.02 -8.14 -25.15
C ALA A 363 -5.51 -8.49 -24.96
N LEU A 364 -6.32 -7.54 -24.48
CA LEU A 364 -7.68 -7.81 -24.00
C LEU A 364 -8.77 -7.04 -24.77
N GLY A 365 -8.39 -6.03 -25.55
CA GLY A 365 -9.35 -5.09 -26.15
C GLY A 365 -10.32 -5.74 -27.11
N GLU A 366 -9.87 -6.60 -28.03
CA GLU A 366 -10.73 -7.29 -29.00
C GLU A 366 -11.75 -8.21 -28.29
N GLY A 367 -11.30 -9.01 -27.34
CA GLY A 367 -12.17 -9.90 -26.57
C GLY A 367 -13.19 -9.14 -25.74
N MET A 368 -12.81 -8.00 -25.16
CA MET A 368 -13.73 -7.14 -24.40
C MET A 368 -14.83 -6.55 -25.31
N VAL A 369 -14.47 -6.03 -26.47
CA VAL A 369 -15.43 -5.47 -27.44
C VAL A 369 -16.38 -6.58 -27.93
N ALA A 370 -15.86 -7.78 -28.24
CA ALA A 370 -16.67 -8.93 -28.62
C ALA A 370 -17.66 -9.32 -27.50
N ALA A 371 -17.21 -9.42 -26.26
CA ALA A 371 -18.07 -9.72 -25.11
C ALA A 371 -19.17 -8.68 -24.86
N LEU A 372 -18.94 -7.42 -25.25
CA LEU A 372 -19.95 -6.35 -25.18
C LEU A 372 -20.94 -6.37 -26.37
N ALA A 373 -20.53 -6.93 -27.51
CA ALA A 373 -21.36 -7.02 -28.71
C ALA A 373 -22.36 -8.21 -28.67
N GLU A 374 -22.05 -9.26 -27.88
CA GLU A 374 -22.94 -10.41 -27.70
C GLU A 374 -24.29 -9.94 -27.16
N GLN A 375 -25.38 -10.25 -27.93
CA GLN A 375 -26.75 -10.08 -27.47
C GLN A 375 -27.20 -11.34 -26.74
N GLU A 376 -28.08 -11.20 -25.76
CA GLU A 376 -28.70 -12.31 -25.05
C GLU A 376 -29.44 -13.27 -25.99
#